data_b972e80c350e066ff127ed0e517ee8d8
#
_entry.id   b972e80c350e066ff127ed0e517ee8d8
#
_cell.length_a   1.000
_cell.length_b   1.000
_cell.length_c   1.000
_cell.angle_alpha   90.00
_cell.angle_beta   90.00
_cell.angle_gamma   90.00
#
_symmetry.space_group_name_H-M   'P 1'
#
loop_
_entity.id
_entity.type
_entity.pdbx_description
1 polymer ?
#
loop_
_entity_poly.entity_id
_entity_poly.type
_entity_poly.pdbx_seq_one_letter_code
_entity_poly.pdbx_strand_id
1 'polypeptide(L)'
;YRLDTPKSESSERSIYMLPDIAELLSNERTLQSRRKIMAGDYWEPCEGLEDLVFTTSNGRPLHISKVNIEIKKIQQAMIDDGINMPPITPHLIRHMFATRCLEKGIPPKVVQDILGHSTIEMTLDTYSHVLPDFNEKEMMKLQDVI
;
A
#
# COMPACT_ATOMS: atom_id res chain seq x y z
N TYR A 1 17.41 9.62 -11.22
CA TYR A 1 16.02 9.65 -10.73
C TYR A 1 15.47 11.06 -10.91
N ARG A 2 14.19 11.17 -11.19
CA ARG A 2 13.49 12.44 -11.38
C ARG A 2 12.11 12.31 -10.75
N LEU A 3 11.70 13.31 -9.97
CA LEU A 3 10.29 13.48 -9.61
C LEU A 3 9.55 14.02 -10.82
N ASP A 4 8.44 13.39 -11.15
CA ASP A 4 7.53 13.84 -12.19
C ASP A 4 6.15 14.10 -11.58
N THR A 5 5.34 14.90 -12.26
CA THR A 5 3.97 15.15 -11.82
C THR A 5 3.14 13.88 -11.91
N PRO A 6 2.21 13.64 -10.98
CA PRO A 6 1.28 12.53 -11.06
C PRO A 6 0.51 12.53 -12.38
N LYS A 7 0.23 11.36 -12.94
CA LYS A 7 -0.48 11.21 -14.23
C LYS A 7 -1.95 11.66 -14.18
N SER A 8 -2.54 11.76 -12.98
CA SER A 8 -3.92 12.18 -12.79
C SER A 8 -4.04 12.97 -11.49
N GLU A 9 -4.99 13.91 -11.42
CA GLU A 9 -5.31 14.68 -10.21
C GLU A 9 -5.67 13.76 -9.01
N SER A 10 -6.34 12.65 -9.25
CA SER A 10 -6.67 11.65 -8.21
C SER A 10 -5.45 10.99 -7.57
N SER A 11 -4.27 11.15 -8.15
CA SER A 11 -3.02 10.65 -7.59
C SER A 11 -2.48 11.56 -6.48
N GLU A 12 -2.87 12.84 -6.46
CA GLU A 12 -2.54 13.78 -5.39
C GLU A 12 -3.65 13.75 -4.34
N ARG A 13 -3.35 13.24 -3.17
CA ARG A 13 -4.34 13.05 -2.10
C ARG A 13 -3.70 13.06 -0.72
N SER A 14 -4.48 13.48 0.27
CA SER A 14 -4.15 13.36 1.68
C SER A 14 -4.88 12.17 2.28
N ILE A 15 -4.17 11.33 3.00
CA ILE A 15 -4.72 10.16 3.69
C ILE A 15 -4.49 10.34 5.19
N TYR A 16 -5.54 10.08 6.00
CA TYR A 16 -5.38 10.08 7.44
C TYR A 16 -4.37 9.02 7.87
N MET A 17 -3.38 9.45 8.63
CA MET A 17 -2.34 8.55 9.15
C MET A 17 -2.82 7.89 10.43
N LEU A 18 -3.00 6.57 10.39
CA LEU A 18 -3.31 5.78 11.58
C LEU A 18 -2.13 5.81 12.56
N PRO A 19 -2.38 5.78 13.90
CA PRO A 19 -1.32 5.79 14.90
C PRO A 19 -0.25 4.72 14.70
N ASP A 20 -0.65 3.49 14.41
CA ASP A 20 0.26 2.36 14.16
C ASP A 20 1.17 2.61 12.93
N ILE A 21 0.62 3.24 11.89
CA ILE A 21 1.39 3.61 10.70
C ILE A 21 2.38 4.74 11.04
N ALA A 22 1.96 5.71 11.85
CA ALA A 22 2.84 6.79 12.31
C ALA A 22 4.03 6.23 13.13
N GLU A 23 3.78 5.25 13.99
CA GLU A 23 4.82 4.57 14.75
C GLU A 23 5.79 3.81 13.84
N LEU A 24 5.29 3.04 12.87
CA LEU A 24 6.11 2.33 11.89
C LEU A 24 7.01 3.29 11.08
N LEU A 25 6.46 4.41 10.64
CA LEU A 25 7.23 5.42 9.90
C LEU A 25 8.28 6.11 10.78
N SER A 26 7.95 6.37 12.05
CA SER A 26 8.92 6.91 13.04
C SER A 26 10.08 5.94 13.28
N ASN A 27 9.78 4.65 13.40
CA ASN A 27 10.79 3.61 13.55
C ASN A 27 11.68 3.52 12.29
N GLU A 28 11.09 3.59 11.10
CA GLU A 28 11.86 3.59 9.84
C GLU A 28 12.78 4.82 9.74
N ARG A 29 12.30 6.00 10.13
CA ARG A 29 13.12 7.22 10.19
C ARG A 29 14.34 7.03 11.11
N THR A 30 14.15 6.40 12.26
CA THR A 30 15.24 6.09 13.20
C THR A 30 16.23 5.11 12.57
N LEU A 31 15.76 4.06 11.92
CA LEU A 31 16.60 3.09 11.22
C LEU A 31 17.37 3.73 10.06
N GLN A 32 16.73 4.62 9.30
CA GLN A 32 17.37 5.35 8.21
C GLN A 32 18.48 6.27 8.74
N SER A 33 18.24 6.96 9.85
CA SER A 33 19.24 7.80 10.50
C SER A 33 20.48 6.99 10.95
N ARG A 34 20.26 5.80 11.50
CA ARG A 34 21.36 4.87 11.84
C ARG A 34 22.11 4.41 10.60
N ARG A 35 21.40 4.02 9.52
CA ARG A 35 22.01 3.65 8.24
C ARG A 35 22.86 4.78 7.67
N LYS A 36 22.39 6.02 7.75
CA LYS A 36 23.12 7.22 7.30
C LYS A 36 24.44 7.39 8.07
N ILE A 37 24.40 7.27 9.40
CA ILE A 37 25.60 7.37 10.25
C ILE A 37 26.59 6.24 9.90
N MET A 38 26.10 5.01 9.75
CA MET A 38 26.95 3.85 9.42
C MET A 38 27.56 3.94 8.02
N ALA A 39 26.85 4.51 7.07
CA ALA A 39 27.34 4.67 5.69
C ALA A 39 28.41 5.78 5.58
N GLY A 40 28.37 6.80 6.46
CA GLY A 40 29.33 7.91 6.42
C GLY A 40 29.41 8.52 5.02
N ASP A 41 30.61 8.57 4.45
CA ASP A 41 30.88 9.14 3.13
C ASP A 41 30.23 8.35 1.96
N TYR A 42 29.76 7.12 2.21
CA TYR A 42 29.03 6.32 1.22
C TYR A 42 27.53 6.64 1.16
N TRP A 43 27.06 7.55 2.01
CA TRP A 43 25.67 8.01 1.93
C TRP A 43 25.51 9.00 0.79
N GLU A 44 24.85 8.57 -0.28
CA GLU A 44 24.68 9.31 -1.53
C GLU A 44 23.18 9.45 -1.87
N PRO A 45 22.43 10.35 -1.24
CA PRO A 45 21.05 10.63 -1.66
C PRO A 45 21.06 11.27 -3.05
N CYS A 46 19.97 11.12 -3.79
CA CYS A 46 19.82 11.86 -5.03
C CYS A 46 19.38 13.28 -4.74
N GLU A 47 19.94 14.25 -5.48
CA GLU A 47 19.59 15.66 -5.40
C GLU A 47 18.07 15.85 -5.57
N GLY A 48 17.44 16.60 -4.66
CA GLY A 48 16.00 16.82 -4.60
C GLY A 48 15.17 15.62 -4.10
N LEU A 49 15.80 14.55 -3.61
CA LEU A 49 15.17 13.34 -3.07
C LEU A 49 15.75 12.94 -1.70
N GLU A 50 16.27 13.90 -0.94
CA GLU A 50 16.96 13.69 0.33
C GLU A 50 16.02 13.22 1.44
N ASP A 51 14.74 13.58 1.35
CA ASP A 51 13.70 13.33 2.36
C ASP A 51 12.87 12.07 2.09
N LEU A 52 13.34 11.16 1.25
CA LEU A 52 12.63 9.90 1.00
C LEU A 52 12.52 9.07 2.28
N VAL A 53 11.30 8.56 2.54
CA VAL A 53 11.03 7.69 3.70
C VAL A 53 11.77 6.35 3.55
N PHE A 54 11.74 5.78 2.35
CA PHE A 54 12.36 4.47 2.07
C PHE A 54 13.50 4.62 1.07
N THR A 55 14.70 4.25 1.51
CA THR A 55 15.92 4.32 0.71
C THR A 55 16.67 2.99 0.71
N THR A 56 17.63 2.87 -0.18
CA THR A 56 18.67 1.84 -0.10
C THR A 56 19.56 2.09 1.13
N SER A 57 20.48 1.17 1.44
CA SER A 57 21.43 1.30 2.55
C SER A 57 22.36 2.51 2.43
N ASN A 58 22.53 3.05 1.23
CA ASN A 58 23.35 4.24 0.95
C ASN A 58 22.53 5.49 0.59
N GLY A 59 21.24 5.53 0.90
CA GLY A 59 20.42 6.74 0.75
C GLY A 59 19.77 6.95 -0.62
N ARG A 60 20.01 6.09 -1.60
CA ARG A 60 19.42 6.21 -2.93
C ARG A 60 17.96 5.73 -2.96
N PRO A 61 17.13 6.23 -3.89
CA PRO A 61 15.76 5.75 -4.06
C PRO A 61 15.69 4.25 -4.29
N LEU A 62 14.67 3.59 -3.72
CA LEU A 62 14.39 2.18 -3.99
C LEU A 62 13.83 2.01 -5.40
N HIS A 63 14.45 1.14 -6.19
CA HIS A 63 13.88 0.75 -7.48
C HIS A 63 12.81 -0.33 -7.28
N ILE A 64 11.71 -0.24 -8.04
CA ILE A 64 10.57 -1.18 -7.94
C ILE A 64 10.99 -2.64 -8.09
N SER A 65 12.00 -2.93 -8.91
CA SER A 65 12.52 -4.29 -9.06
C SER A 65 13.07 -4.87 -7.76
N LYS A 66 13.68 -4.04 -6.88
CA LYS A 66 14.16 -4.48 -5.58
C LYS A 66 13.01 -4.89 -4.67
N VAL A 67 11.94 -4.08 -4.64
CA VAL A 67 10.72 -4.41 -3.89
C VAL A 67 10.12 -5.74 -4.37
N ASN A 68 10.02 -5.93 -5.68
CA ASN A 68 9.52 -7.17 -6.27
C ASN A 68 10.40 -8.40 -5.95
N ILE A 69 11.73 -8.22 -5.88
CA ILE A 69 12.66 -9.30 -5.49
C ILE A 69 12.42 -9.69 -4.02
N GLU A 70 12.29 -8.72 -3.13
CA GLU A 70 12.06 -9.02 -1.70
C GLU A 70 10.68 -9.68 -1.47
N ILE A 71 9.63 -9.23 -2.16
CA ILE A 71 8.32 -9.91 -2.13
C ILE A 71 8.45 -11.37 -2.57
N LYS A 72 9.17 -11.63 -3.67
CA LYS A 72 9.40 -13.02 -4.15
C LYS A 72 10.18 -13.87 -3.16
N LYS A 73 11.19 -13.31 -2.47
CA LYS A 73 11.93 -14.02 -1.43
C LYS A 73 11.03 -14.42 -0.25
N ILE A 74 10.20 -13.48 0.22
CA ILE A 74 9.24 -13.74 1.29
C ILE A 74 8.26 -14.83 0.84
N GLN A 75 7.72 -14.73 -0.36
CA GLN A 75 6.81 -15.74 -0.92
C GLN A 75 7.47 -17.11 -0.99
N GLN A 76 8.72 -17.18 -1.46
CA GLN A 76 9.43 -18.46 -1.56
C GLN A 76 9.65 -19.09 -0.18
N ALA A 77 10.05 -18.29 0.82
CA ALA A 77 10.21 -18.78 2.19
C ALA A 77 8.88 -19.34 2.74
N MET A 78 7.76 -18.69 2.48
CA MET A 78 6.44 -19.19 2.90
C MET A 78 6.07 -20.52 2.19
N ILE A 79 6.40 -20.64 0.90
CA ILE A 79 6.18 -21.90 0.14
C ILE A 79 7.06 -23.00 0.70
N ASP A 80 8.31 -22.72 1.03
CA ASP A 80 9.25 -23.68 1.61
C ASP A 80 8.77 -24.16 3.00
N ASP A 81 8.06 -23.31 3.74
CA ASP A 81 7.36 -23.64 4.99
C ASP A 81 6.02 -24.38 4.78
N GLY A 82 5.69 -24.78 3.54
CA GLY A 82 4.49 -25.54 3.19
C GLY A 82 3.22 -24.72 3.02
N ILE A 83 3.31 -23.39 2.99
CA ILE A 83 2.17 -22.51 2.76
C ILE A 83 1.93 -22.37 1.27
N ASN A 84 0.84 -22.99 0.79
CA ASN A 84 0.42 -22.82 -0.61
C ASN A 84 -0.26 -21.47 -0.81
N MET A 85 0.32 -20.61 -1.64
CA MET A 85 -0.20 -19.27 -1.90
C MET A 85 -0.01 -18.86 -3.37
N PRO A 86 -0.94 -18.03 -3.91
CA PRO A 86 -0.78 -17.51 -5.25
C PRO A 86 0.40 -16.52 -5.32
N PRO A 87 0.92 -16.22 -6.53
CA PRO A 87 1.95 -15.22 -6.71
C PRO A 87 1.55 -13.86 -6.13
N ILE A 88 2.35 -13.33 -5.20
CA ILE A 88 2.12 -12.01 -4.59
C ILE A 88 2.76 -10.94 -5.47
N THR A 89 1.98 -9.91 -5.78
CA THR A 89 2.45 -8.71 -6.47
C THR A 89 2.02 -7.48 -5.69
N PRO A 90 2.70 -6.31 -5.84
CA PRO A 90 2.25 -5.06 -5.23
C PRO A 90 0.79 -4.72 -5.59
N HIS A 91 0.36 -5.07 -6.81
CA HIS A 91 -1.00 -4.86 -7.26
C HIS A 91 -2.01 -5.76 -6.53
N LEU A 92 -1.65 -7.02 -6.32
CA LEU A 92 -2.47 -7.94 -5.51
C LEU A 92 -2.62 -7.44 -4.07
N ILE A 93 -1.54 -6.94 -3.45
CA ILE A 93 -1.60 -6.36 -2.10
C ILE A 93 -2.59 -5.19 -2.05
N ARG A 94 -2.54 -4.32 -3.08
CA ARG A 94 -3.49 -3.21 -3.22
C ARG A 94 -4.94 -3.69 -3.36
N HIS A 95 -5.18 -4.74 -4.16
CA HIS A 95 -6.49 -5.38 -4.29
C HIS A 95 -6.98 -5.96 -2.96
N MET A 96 -6.12 -6.68 -2.26
CA MET A 96 -6.44 -7.24 -0.94
C MET A 96 -6.83 -6.14 0.06
N PHE A 97 -6.12 -5.01 0.06
CA PHE A 97 -6.45 -3.87 0.89
C PHE A 97 -7.85 -3.33 0.55
N ALA A 98 -8.17 -3.11 -0.74
CA ALA A 98 -9.48 -2.65 -1.17
C ALA A 98 -10.59 -3.60 -0.71
N THR A 99 -10.44 -4.91 -0.98
CA THR A 99 -11.39 -5.94 -0.57
C THR A 99 -11.62 -5.92 0.95
N ARG A 100 -10.55 -5.90 1.75
CA ARG A 100 -10.66 -5.85 3.22
C ARG A 100 -11.37 -4.60 3.73
N CYS A 101 -11.13 -3.45 3.12
CA CYS A 101 -11.83 -2.22 3.46
C CYS A 101 -13.35 -2.36 3.21
N LEU A 102 -13.72 -2.88 2.06
CA LEU A 102 -15.12 -3.05 1.68
C LEU A 102 -15.82 -4.11 2.54
N GLU A 103 -15.17 -5.25 2.84
CA GLU A 103 -15.66 -6.27 3.78
C GLU A 103 -15.91 -5.71 5.18
N LYS A 104 -15.15 -4.69 5.60
CA LYS A 104 -15.34 -3.98 6.87
C LYS A 104 -16.40 -2.88 6.80
N GLY A 105 -17.09 -2.74 5.67
CA GLY A 105 -18.15 -1.76 5.48
C GLY A 105 -17.65 -0.33 5.24
N ILE A 106 -16.37 -0.15 4.91
CA ILE A 106 -15.86 1.17 4.51
C ILE A 106 -16.49 1.53 3.15
N PRO A 107 -17.12 2.71 3.02
CA PRO A 107 -17.79 3.09 1.79
C PRO A 107 -16.85 3.04 0.57
N PRO A 108 -17.30 2.53 -0.58
CA PRO A 108 -16.46 2.42 -1.79
C PRO A 108 -15.81 3.74 -2.21
N LYS A 109 -16.51 4.86 -2.00
CA LYS A 109 -15.98 6.19 -2.30
C LYS A 109 -14.75 6.52 -1.44
N VAL A 110 -14.76 6.17 -0.15
CA VAL A 110 -13.63 6.37 0.76
C VAL A 110 -12.45 5.49 0.34
N VAL A 111 -12.70 4.25 -0.04
CA VAL A 111 -11.66 3.33 -0.55
C VAL A 111 -11.07 3.84 -1.86
N GLN A 112 -11.90 4.37 -2.77
CA GLN A 112 -11.47 5.02 -4.01
C GLN A 112 -10.50 6.16 -3.71
N ASP A 113 -10.85 7.05 -2.79
CA ASP A 113 -10.06 8.24 -2.45
C ASP A 113 -8.73 7.83 -1.79
N ILE A 114 -8.74 6.87 -0.86
CA ILE A 114 -7.52 6.32 -0.24
C ILE A 114 -6.58 5.73 -1.29
N LEU A 115 -7.12 4.96 -2.22
CA LEU A 115 -6.34 4.30 -3.26
C LEU A 115 -5.96 5.24 -4.41
N GLY A 116 -6.66 6.36 -4.59
CA GLY A 116 -6.47 7.26 -5.73
C GLY A 116 -6.90 6.62 -7.05
N HIS A 117 -7.98 5.84 -7.03
CA HIS A 117 -8.57 5.31 -8.26
C HIS A 117 -9.29 6.44 -9.01
N SER A 118 -9.05 6.56 -10.30
CA SER A 118 -9.64 7.62 -11.13
C SER A 118 -11.16 7.49 -11.24
N THR A 119 -11.69 6.27 -11.16
CA THR A 119 -13.12 6.00 -11.19
C THR A 119 -13.53 5.04 -10.07
N ILE A 120 -14.82 5.09 -9.69
CA ILE A 120 -15.36 4.22 -8.64
C ILE A 120 -15.49 2.78 -9.14
N GLU A 121 -15.70 2.59 -10.45
CA GLU A 121 -15.77 1.28 -11.09
C GLU A 121 -14.53 0.45 -10.81
N MET A 122 -13.33 1.06 -10.86
CA MET A 122 -12.07 0.39 -10.52
C MET A 122 -12.06 -0.19 -9.09
N THR A 123 -12.76 0.46 -8.17
CA THR A 123 -12.90 -0.02 -6.79
C THR A 123 -13.97 -1.10 -6.69
N LEU A 124 -15.10 -0.94 -7.38
CA LEU A 124 -16.21 -1.88 -7.37
C LEU A 124 -15.89 -3.17 -8.11
N ASP A 125 -15.14 -3.12 -9.21
CA ASP A 125 -14.67 -4.31 -9.94
C ASP A 125 -13.85 -5.23 -9.06
N THR A 126 -13.03 -4.64 -8.17
CA THR A 126 -12.27 -5.41 -7.18
C THR A 126 -13.19 -6.16 -6.20
N TYR A 127 -14.43 -5.70 -6.04
CA TYR A 127 -15.38 -6.18 -5.04
C TYR A 127 -16.50 -7.06 -5.61
N SER A 128 -16.62 -7.16 -6.93
CA SER A 128 -17.72 -7.90 -7.60
C SER A 128 -17.92 -9.35 -7.12
N HIS A 129 -16.85 -9.98 -6.62
CA HIS A 129 -16.86 -11.33 -6.08
C HIS A 129 -17.44 -11.45 -4.66
N VAL A 130 -17.56 -10.34 -3.92
CA VAL A 130 -18.02 -10.30 -2.51
C VAL A 130 -19.46 -9.76 -2.41
N LEU A 131 -19.97 -9.16 -3.48
CA LEU A 131 -21.30 -8.54 -3.55
C LEU A 131 -22.50 -9.44 -3.18
N PRO A 132 -22.54 -10.75 -3.49
CA PRO A 132 -23.72 -11.57 -3.19
C PRO A 132 -24.05 -11.62 -1.69
N ASP A 133 -23.04 -11.88 -0.84
CA ASP A 133 -23.23 -11.98 0.62
C ASP A 133 -23.47 -10.61 1.27
N PHE A 134 -22.97 -9.54 0.65
CA PHE A 134 -23.14 -8.18 1.12
C PHE A 134 -24.57 -7.67 0.91
N ASN A 135 -25.18 -7.99 -0.23
CA ASN A 135 -26.54 -7.55 -0.54
C ASN A 135 -27.57 -8.08 0.48
N GLU A 136 -27.45 -9.32 0.93
CA GLU A 136 -28.36 -9.88 1.94
C GLU A 136 -28.23 -9.15 3.28
N LYS A 137 -26.99 -8.94 3.75
CA LYS A 137 -26.71 -8.23 5.01
C LYS A 137 -27.14 -6.77 4.97
N GLU A 138 -26.97 -6.09 3.84
CA GLU A 138 -27.39 -4.70 3.69
C GLU A 138 -28.91 -4.57 3.58
N MET A 139 -29.57 -5.52 2.91
CA MET A 139 -31.03 -5.57 2.85
C MET A 139 -31.65 -5.81 4.22
N MET A 140 -31.02 -6.59 5.09
CA MET A 140 -31.50 -6.81 6.47
C MET A 140 -31.51 -5.49 7.29
N LYS A 141 -30.60 -4.57 7.02
CA LYS A 141 -30.56 -3.26 7.69
C LYS A 141 -31.77 -2.38 7.34
N LEU A 142 -32.44 -2.64 6.20
CA LEU A 142 -33.64 -1.88 5.83
C LEU A 142 -34.84 -2.19 6.74
N GLN A 143 -34.83 -3.30 7.47
CA GLN A 143 -35.89 -3.61 8.46
C GLN A 143 -35.94 -2.58 9.59
N ASP A 144 -34.82 -1.92 9.91
CA ASP A 144 -34.75 -0.89 10.95
C ASP A 144 -35.11 0.51 10.41
N VAL A 145 -35.36 0.65 9.11
CA VAL A 145 -35.65 1.94 8.44
C VAL A 145 -37.12 2.06 8.06
N ILE A 146 -37.86 0.93 8.02
CA ILE A 146 -39.28 0.84 7.68
C ILE A 146 -40.11 0.65 8.96
#